data_a59e6e1e55b8cbb94c1d7fd793ef0401
#
_entry.id   a59e6e1e55b8cbb94c1d7fd793ef0401
#
_cell.length_a   1.000
_cell.length_b   1.000
_cell.length_c   1.000
_cell.angle_alpha   90.00
_cell.angle_beta   90.00
_cell.angle_gamma   90.00
#
_symmetry.space_group_name_H-M   'P 1'
#
loop_
_entity.id
_entity.type
_entity.pdbx_description
1 polymer ?
#
loop_
_entity_poly.entity_id
_entity_poly.type
_entity_poly.pdbx_seq_one_letter_code
_entity_poly.pdbx_strand_id
1 'polypeptide(L)'
;GRRILRFTGWERLVHWATAISFLILAFTGLLIMFGKLLIPLIGHTAFSWLAIISKYVHNVIGPLFIACSVIMFLTFVHRNFFRRWDWNWIKKGGGLVSHKHIPADYFNAGEKIWFWGGVTLLGLLMSATGLILDFVWENQTRYVLQVANILHIAGATLYMAAAMGHIYIGTVGTPGAYEAMRNGTVDEEWAHSHHEIWYQKVMAGTDDRVPPEPPPVTPRTRRAL
;
A
#
# COMPACT_ATOMS: atom_id res chain seq x y z
N GLY A 1 -10.89 -8.33 -22.87
CA GLY A 1 -10.28 -7.10 -23.36
C GLY A 1 -8.76 -7.22 -23.42
N ARG A 2 -8.12 -6.26 -24.05
CA ARG A 2 -6.66 -6.16 -24.09
C ARG A 2 -6.13 -5.84 -22.68
N ARG A 3 -5.03 -6.49 -22.26
CA ARG A 3 -4.43 -6.28 -20.94
C ARG A 3 -3.21 -5.39 -21.07
N ILE A 4 -3.06 -4.42 -20.16
CA ILE A 4 -1.93 -3.50 -20.10
C ILE A 4 -1.13 -3.78 -18.83
N LEU A 5 0.20 -3.87 -18.93
CA LEU A 5 1.08 -4.02 -17.78
C LEU A 5 1.05 -2.73 -16.95
N ARG A 6 0.63 -2.83 -15.67
CA ARG A 6 0.62 -1.73 -14.73
C ARG A 6 1.76 -1.85 -13.71
N PHE A 7 1.92 -3.01 -13.09
CA PHE A 7 2.99 -3.25 -12.12
C PHE A 7 3.85 -4.45 -12.52
N THR A 8 5.16 -4.25 -12.50
CA THR A 8 6.14 -5.32 -12.74
C THR A 8 6.14 -6.34 -11.61
N GLY A 9 6.77 -7.49 -11.83
CA GLY A 9 6.95 -8.50 -10.78
C GLY A 9 7.70 -7.96 -9.57
N TRP A 10 8.71 -7.11 -9.77
CA TRP A 10 9.45 -6.43 -8.70
C TRP A 10 8.56 -5.49 -7.88
N GLU A 11 7.81 -4.61 -8.53
CA GLU A 11 6.91 -3.66 -7.87
C GLU A 11 5.86 -4.37 -7.01
N ARG A 12 5.32 -5.48 -7.52
CA ARG A 12 4.37 -6.32 -6.77
C ARG A 12 5.03 -7.03 -5.58
N LEU A 13 6.24 -7.56 -5.78
CA LEU A 13 7.01 -8.19 -4.69
C LEU A 13 7.25 -7.19 -3.55
N VAL A 14 7.72 -6.00 -3.87
CA VAL A 14 7.96 -4.92 -2.90
C VAL A 14 6.67 -4.53 -2.18
N HIS A 15 5.57 -4.38 -2.92
CA HIS A 15 4.26 -4.09 -2.33
C HIS A 15 3.82 -5.18 -1.35
N TRP A 16 3.85 -6.45 -1.76
CA TRP A 16 3.37 -7.55 -0.92
C TRP A 16 4.29 -7.82 0.27
N ALA A 17 5.59 -7.68 0.13
CA ALA A 17 6.52 -7.79 1.25
C ALA A 17 6.25 -6.72 2.31
N THR A 18 6.01 -5.47 1.88
CA THR A 18 5.64 -4.37 2.78
C THR A 18 4.27 -4.60 3.40
N ALA A 19 3.26 -5.00 2.61
CA ALA A 19 1.91 -5.23 3.10
C ALA A 19 1.83 -6.38 4.11
N ILE A 20 2.49 -7.51 3.84
CA ILE A 20 2.48 -8.67 4.73
C ILE A 20 3.20 -8.34 6.04
N SER A 21 4.38 -7.72 5.99
CA SER A 21 5.09 -7.30 7.20
C SER A 21 4.28 -6.28 8.02
N PHE A 22 3.61 -5.32 7.36
CA PHE A 22 2.68 -4.40 8.00
C PHE A 22 1.54 -5.13 8.71
N LEU A 23 0.87 -6.08 8.06
CA LEU A 23 -0.25 -6.83 8.65
C LEU A 23 0.19 -7.67 9.86
N ILE A 24 1.37 -8.28 9.80
CA ILE A 24 1.95 -9.01 10.94
C ILE A 24 2.20 -8.05 12.10
N LEU A 25 2.78 -6.87 11.84
CA LEU A 25 3.03 -5.85 12.86
C LEU A 25 1.73 -5.28 13.45
N ALA A 26 0.72 -5.02 12.63
CA ALA A 26 -0.58 -4.57 13.09
C ALA A 26 -1.24 -5.60 14.01
N PHE A 27 -1.25 -6.86 13.60
CA PHE A 27 -1.84 -7.95 14.39
C PHE A 27 -1.09 -8.16 15.72
N THR A 28 0.24 -8.28 15.67
CA THR A 28 1.05 -8.47 16.89
C THR A 28 1.02 -7.25 17.80
N GLY A 29 1.01 -6.02 17.23
CA GLY A 29 0.86 -4.79 18.00
C GLY A 29 -0.47 -4.70 18.74
N LEU A 30 -1.58 -5.09 18.10
CA LEU A 30 -2.90 -5.18 18.76
C LEU A 30 -2.91 -6.22 19.87
N LEU A 31 -2.25 -7.38 19.69
CA LEU A 31 -2.12 -8.40 20.73
C LEU A 31 -1.28 -7.89 21.91
N ILE A 32 -0.20 -7.16 21.68
CA ILE A 32 0.61 -6.56 22.75
C ILE A 32 -0.21 -5.53 23.52
N MET A 33 -1.01 -4.71 22.84
CA MET A 33 -1.75 -3.63 23.46
C MET A 33 -3.03 -4.11 24.17
N PHE A 34 -3.79 -4.97 23.52
CA PHE A 34 -5.13 -5.36 23.97
C PHE A 34 -5.26 -6.83 24.37
N GLY A 35 -4.20 -7.63 24.19
CA GLY A 35 -4.27 -9.08 24.38
C GLY A 35 -4.69 -9.52 25.78
N LYS A 36 -4.47 -8.69 26.82
CA LYS A 36 -4.95 -8.96 28.18
C LYS A 36 -6.49 -9.16 28.25
N LEU A 37 -7.23 -8.61 27.30
CA LEU A 37 -8.68 -8.82 27.20
C LEU A 37 -9.04 -10.27 26.87
N LEU A 38 -8.09 -11.06 26.37
CA LEU A 38 -8.27 -12.48 26.07
C LEU A 38 -8.09 -13.38 27.30
N ILE A 39 -7.54 -12.87 28.41
CA ILE A 39 -7.25 -13.66 29.62
C ILE A 39 -8.50 -14.43 30.12
N PRO A 40 -9.72 -13.83 30.17
CA PRO A 40 -10.91 -14.56 30.58
C PRO A 40 -11.29 -15.74 29.68
N LEU A 41 -10.86 -15.71 28.42
CA LEU A 41 -11.15 -16.74 27.40
C LEU A 41 -10.10 -17.85 27.36
N ILE A 42 -8.82 -17.50 27.48
CA ILE A 42 -7.70 -18.43 27.25
C ILE A 42 -6.84 -18.71 28.49
N GLY A 43 -7.06 -17.95 29.59
CA GLY A 43 -6.31 -18.05 30.83
C GLY A 43 -4.94 -17.36 30.79
N HIS A 44 -4.34 -17.21 31.98
CA HIS A 44 -3.07 -16.47 32.15
C HIS A 44 -1.88 -17.14 31.45
N THR A 45 -1.77 -18.45 31.50
CA THR A 45 -0.63 -19.17 30.92
C THR A 45 -0.61 -19.07 29.40
N ALA A 46 -1.74 -19.31 28.73
CA ALA A 46 -1.85 -19.19 27.29
C ALA A 46 -1.63 -17.73 26.82
N PHE A 47 -2.20 -16.77 27.56
CA PHE A 47 -1.96 -15.36 27.30
C PHE A 47 -0.48 -14.97 27.41
N SER A 48 0.22 -15.45 28.43
CA SER A 48 1.64 -15.15 28.62
C SER A 48 2.48 -15.61 27.42
N TRP A 49 2.27 -16.81 26.93
CA TRP A 49 2.92 -17.31 25.72
C TRP A 49 2.55 -16.49 24.50
N LEU A 50 1.29 -16.16 24.32
CA LEU A 50 0.84 -15.34 23.21
C LEU A 50 1.49 -13.95 23.22
N ALA A 51 1.60 -13.31 24.37
CA ALA A 51 2.26 -12.02 24.53
C ALA A 51 3.78 -12.08 24.23
N ILE A 52 4.46 -13.12 24.73
CA ILE A 52 5.90 -13.32 24.45
C ILE A 52 6.14 -13.52 22.97
N ILE A 53 5.39 -14.41 22.32
CA ILE A 53 5.52 -14.67 20.88
C ILE A 53 5.20 -13.42 20.06
N SER A 54 4.12 -12.71 20.39
CA SER A 54 3.73 -11.49 19.69
C SER A 54 4.81 -10.42 19.80
N LYS A 55 5.38 -10.20 20.98
CA LYS A 55 6.46 -9.25 21.19
C LYS A 55 7.71 -9.64 20.37
N TYR A 56 8.10 -10.92 20.41
CA TYR A 56 9.25 -11.39 19.64
C TYR A 56 9.06 -11.20 18.14
N VAL A 57 7.91 -11.61 17.60
CA VAL A 57 7.59 -11.45 16.19
C VAL A 57 7.54 -9.96 15.80
N HIS A 58 6.91 -9.12 16.63
CA HIS A 58 6.83 -7.68 16.39
C HIS A 58 8.22 -7.05 16.28
N ASN A 59 9.10 -7.35 17.21
CA ASN A 59 10.45 -6.78 17.26
C ASN A 59 11.35 -7.28 16.09
N VAL A 60 11.16 -8.53 15.64
CA VAL A 60 11.94 -9.08 14.50
C VAL A 60 11.40 -8.58 13.16
N ILE A 61 10.08 -8.49 13.01
CA ILE A 61 9.45 -8.04 11.76
C ILE A 61 9.57 -6.50 11.60
N GLY A 62 9.69 -5.73 12.69
CA GLY A 62 9.85 -4.27 12.64
C GLY A 62 10.98 -3.82 11.72
N PRO A 63 12.24 -4.24 11.93
CA PRO A 63 13.35 -3.91 11.05
C PRO A 63 13.15 -4.36 9.59
N LEU A 64 12.53 -5.52 9.38
CA LEU A 64 12.18 -5.99 8.03
C LEU A 64 11.18 -5.04 7.34
N PHE A 65 10.14 -4.62 8.07
CA PHE A 65 9.17 -3.64 7.55
C PHE A 65 9.84 -2.31 7.20
N ILE A 66 10.80 -1.85 8.00
CA ILE A 66 11.57 -0.62 7.71
C ILE A 66 12.32 -0.77 6.38
N ALA A 67 13.04 -1.88 6.19
CA ALA A 67 13.74 -2.16 4.95
C ALA A 67 12.78 -2.20 3.74
N CYS A 68 11.67 -2.92 3.88
CA CYS A 68 10.62 -2.98 2.85
C CYS A 68 10.03 -1.60 2.53
N SER A 69 9.78 -0.77 3.55
CA SER A 69 9.24 0.59 3.38
C SER A 69 10.21 1.51 2.65
N VAL A 70 11.51 1.43 2.94
CA VAL A 70 12.54 2.18 2.21
C VAL A 70 12.59 1.75 0.75
N ILE A 71 12.60 0.45 0.47
CA ILE A 71 12.59 -0.09 -0.89
C ILE A 71 11.30 0.34 -1.62
N MET A 72 10.16 0.28 -0.96
CA MET A 72 8.86 0.76 -1.47
C MET A 72 8.95 2.24 -1.85
N PHE A 73 9.46 3.09 -0.97
CA PHE A 73 9.65 4.50 -1.23
C PHE A 73 10.53 4.72 -2.46
N LEU A 74 11.71 4.11 -2.52
CA LEU A 74 12.65 4.25 -3.64
C LEU A 74 12.06 3.73 -4.97
N THR A 75 11.28 2.66 -4.91
CA THR A 75 10.65 2.06 -6.11
C THR A 75 9.61 3.00 -6.72
N PHE A 76 8.82 3.71 -5.91
CA PHE A 76 7.65 4.42 -6.40
C PHE A 76 7.73 5.96 -6.32
N VAL A 77 8.71 6.54 -5.64
CA VAL A 77 8.78 8.00 -5.40
C VAL A 77 8.73 8.80 -6.70
N HIS A 78 9.41 8.34 -7.76
CA HIS A 78 9.50 9.05 -9.03
C HIS A 78 8.14 9.27 -9.73
N ARG A 79 7.15 8.43 -9.46
CA ARG A 79 5.79 8.52 -10.02
C ARG A 79 4.78 9.21 -9.09
N ASN A 80 5.18 9.58 -7.88
CA ASN A 80 4.29 10.13 -6.85
C ASN A 80 4.40 11.64 -6.66
N PHE A 81 5.16 12.36 -7.47
CA PHE A 81 5.18 13.82 -7.41
C PHE A 81 3.87 14.41 -7.92
N PHE A 82 3.34 15.41 -7.18
CA PHE A 82 2.11 16.10 -7.55
C PHE A 82 2.30 16.92 -8.83
N ARG A 83 1.27 16.90 -9.69
CA ARG A 83 1.19 17.61 -10.96
C ARG A 83 -0.06 18.49 -10.98
N ARG A 84 -0.18 19.36 -11.99
CA ARG A 84 -1.33 20.31 -12.10
C ARG A 84 -2.68 19.61 -12.13
N TRP A 85 -2.79 18.47 -12.79
CA TRP A 85 -4.03 17.68 -12.87
C TRP A 85 -4.44 17.05 -11.53
N ASP A 86 -3.51 16.78 -10.62
CA ASP A 86 -3.82 16.25 -9.29
C ASP A 86 -4.64 17.25 -8.45
N TRP A 87 -4.35 18.55 -8.57
CA TRP A 87 -5.13 19.59 -7.90
C TRP A 87 -6.56 19.66 -8.40
N ASN A 88 -6.78 19.47 -9.71
CA ASN A 88 -8.12 19.39 -10.28
C ASN A 88 -8.86 18.13 -9.77
N TRP A 89 -8.15 17.02 -9.67
CA TRP A 89 -8.67 15.77 -9.13
C TRP A 89 -9.11 15.94 -7.67
N ILE A 90 -8.28 16.56 -6.82
CA ILE A 90 -8.59 16.84 -5.40
C ILE A 90 -9.82 17.75 -5.29
N LYS A 91 -9.87 18.87 -6.02
CA LYS A 91 -10.99 19.82 -6.00
C LYS A 91 -12.33 19.18 -6.36
N LYS A 92 -12.31 18.17 -7.21
CA LYS A 92 -13.50 17.42 -7.64
C LYS A 92 -13.76 16.16 -6.81
N GLY A 93 -13.00 15.96 -5.70
CA GLY A 93 -13.16 14.81 -4.82
C GLY A 93 -12.97 13.45 -5.51
N GLY A 94 -12.06 13.36 -6.51
CA GLY A 94 -11.82 12.11 -7.23
C GLY A 94 -13.01 11.60 -8.06
N GLY A 95 -14.01 12.43 -8.30
CA GLY A 95 -15.24 12.03 -8.98
C GLY A 95 -16.28 11.38 -8.07
N LEU A 96 -16.00 11.18 -6.79
CA LEU A 96 -16.93 10.56 -5.83
C LEU A 96 -18.27 11.29 -5.71
N VAL A 97 -18.24 12.63 -5.81
CA VAL A 97 -19.44 13.46 -5.67
C VAL A 97 -20.15 13.68 -7.01
N SER A 98 -19.39 13.81 -8.10
CA SER A 98 -19.91 14.22 -9.42
C SER A 98 -20.17 13.05 -10.36
N HIS A 99 -19.74 11.84 -10.04
CA HIS A 99 -19.71 10.66 -10.92
C HIS A 99 -19.08 10.94 -12.31
N LYS A 100 -18.28 12.02 -12.40
CA LYS A 100 -17.60 12.41 -13.64
C LYS A 100 -16.20 11.82 -13.68
N HIS A 101 -15.83 11.34 -14.85
CA HIS A 101 -14.45 10.95 -15.12
C HIS A 101 -13.51 12.15 -14.94
N ILE A 102 -12.45 11.98 -14.14
CA ILE A 102 -11.42 12.99 -13.91
C ILE A 102 -10.10 12.40 -14.35
N PRO A 103 -9.43 13.00 -15.36
CA PRO A 103 -8.16 12.47 -15.86
C PRO A 103 -7.12 12.34 -14.75
N ALA A 104 -6.47 11.18 -14.68
CA ALA A 104 -5.37 10.89 -13.77
C ALA A 104 -4.21 10.26 -14.54
N ASP A 105 -2.99 10.47 -14.03
CA ASP A 105 -1.78 9.84 -14.54
C ASP A 105 -1.58 8.45 -13.92
N TYR A 106 -0.35 7.90 -13.94
CA TYR A 106 -0.02 6.58 -13.40
C TYR A 106 -0.57 6.36 -11.99
N PHE A 107 -0.42 7.34 -11.10
CA PHE A 107 -1.12 7.42 -9.82
C PHE A 107 -2.05 8.63 -9.82
N ASN A 108 -3.28 8.45 -9.32
CA ASN A 108 -4.18 9.56 -9.04
C ASN A 108 -3.77 10.29 -7.74
N ALA A 109 -4.39 11.45 -7.49
CA ALA A 109 -4.01 12.25 -6.33
C ALA A 109 -4.31 11.55 -4.98
N GLY A 110 -5.32 10.70 -4.90
CA GLY A 110 -5.62 9.89 -3.71
C GLY A 110 -4.52 8.86 -3.43
N GLU A 111 -4.05 8.17 -4.45
CA GLU A 111 -2.91 7.24 -4.36
C GLU A 111 -1.62 7.96 -3.96
N LYS A 112 -1.38 9.18 -4.46
CA LYS A 112 -0.24 10.02 -4.07
C LYS A 112 -0.34 10.49 -2.62
N ILE A 113 -1.52 10.89 -2.15
CA ILE A 113 -1.76 11.23 -0.74
C ILE A 113 -1.46 10.02 0.15
N TRP A 114 -1.90 8.82 -0.24
CA TRP A 114 -1.55 7.58 0.46
C TRP A 114 -0.03 7.32 0.47
N PHE A 115 0.66 7.52 -0.64
CA PHE A 115 2.10 7.34 -0.71
C PHE A 115 2.85 8.31 0.22
N TRP A 116 2.55 9.60 0.19
CA TRP A 116 3.24 10.60 1.01
C TRP A 116 2.79 10.58 2.47
N GLY A 117 1.51 10.43 2.74
CA GLY A 117 0.94 10.39 4.08
C GLY A 117 1.13 9.04 4.77
N GLY A 118 0.75 7.96 4.11
CA GLY A 118 0.82 6.59 4.64
C GLY A 118 2.22 6.00 4.56
N VAL A 119 2.67 5.69 3.35
CA VAL A 119 3.95 4.98 3.14
C VAL A 119 5.13 5.82 3.66
N THR A 120 5.18 7.12 3.36
CA THR A 120 6.32 7.97 3.72
C THR A 120 6.20 8.51 5.14
N LEU A 121 5.22 9.35 5.43
CA LEU A 121 5.15 10.06 6.71
C LEU A 121 4.86 9.11 7.88
N LEU A 122 3.79 8.32 7.79
CA LEU A 122 3.46 7.36 8.85
C LEU A 122 4.49 6.23 8.91
N GLY A 123 4.99 5.76 7.77
CA GLY A 123 6.07 4.78 7.73
C GLY A 123 7.33 5.27 8.43
N LEU A 124 7.74 6.52 8.21
CA LEU A 124 8.88 7.14 8.89
C LEU A 124 8.66 7.30 10.39
N LEU A 125 7.47 7.77 10.80
CA LEU A 125 7.09 7.89 12.22
C LEU A 125 7.15 6.52 12.91
N MET A 126 6.56 5.50 12.32
CA MET A 126 6.55 4.14 12.89
C MET A 126 7.95 3.54 12.95
N SER A 127 8.77 3.78 11.93
CA SER A 127 10.16 3.32 11.89
C SER A 127 11.00 3.97 12.98
N ALA A 128 10.94 5.30 13.11
CA ALA A 128 11.71 6.02 14.11
C ALA A 128 11.30 5.64 15.54
N THR A 129 10.00 5.65 15.84
CA THR A 129 9.50 5.29 17.16
C THR A 129 9.70 3.81 17.48
N GLY A 130 9.52 2.93 16.49
CA GLY A 130 9.77 1.49 16.63
C GLY A 130 11.22 1.17 16.96
N LEU A 131 12.18 1.80 16.28
CA LEU A 131 13.61 1.63 16.58
C LEU A 131 13.98 2.12 17.97
N ILE A 132 13.41 3.26 18.42
CA ILE A 132 13.63 3.76 19.78
C ILE A 132 13.12 2.75 20.83
N LEU A 133 12.00 2.10 20.57
CA LEU A 133 11.38 1.17 21.52
C LEU A 133 11.99 -0.23 21.46
N ASP A 134 12.50 -0.66 20.32
CA ASP A 134 13.11 -2.00 20.13
C ASP A 134 14.57 -2.02 20.60
N PHE A 135 15.33 -0.96 20.31
CA PHE A 135 16.74 -0.81 20.68
C PHE A 135 16.89 0.19 21.82
N VAL A 136 16.66 -0.27 23.05
CA VAL A 136 16.83 0.56 24.24
C VAL A 136 18.32 0.73 24.55
N TRP A 137 18.81 1.97 24.46
CA TRP A 137 20.20 2.34 24.71
C TRP A 137 20.35 2.85 26.16
N GLU A 138 21.51 2.65 26.75
CA GLU A 138 21.79 3.03 28.14
C GLU A 138 21.50 4.51 28.48
N ASN A 139 21.60 5.40 27.50
CA ASN A 139 21.38 6.85 27.67
C ASN A 139 19.94 7.30 27.33
N GLN A 140 19.01 6.40 27.01
CA GLN A 140 17.63 6.80 26.74
C GLN A 140 16.90 7.10 28.04
N THR A 141 16.36 8.31 28.13
CA THR A 141 15.56 8.69 29.29
C THR A 141 14.18 8.03 29.25
N ARG A 142 13.60 7.81 30.44
CA ARG A 142 12.21 7.34 30.55
C ARG A 142 11.23 8.23 29.79
N TYR A 143 11.48 9.54 29.74
CA TYR A 143 10.65 10.50 28.99
C TYR A 143 10.67 10.19 27.49
N VAL A 144 11.83 9.97 26.88
CA VAL A 144 11.97 9.62 25.46
C VAL A 144 11.20 8.34 25.13
N LEU A 145 11.32 7.31 25.96
CA LEU A 145 10.60 6.06 25.76
C LEU A 145 9.08 6.22 25.88
N GLN A 146 8.60 7.03 26.81
CA GLN A 146 7.17 7.32 26.96
C GLN A 146 6.62 8.09 25.75
N VAL A 147 7.32 9.12 25.28
CA VAL A 147 6.93 9.89 24.10
C VAL A 147 6.92 9.00 22.86
N ALA A 148 7.99 8.20 22.66
CA ALA A 148 8.07 7.25 21.54
C ALA A 148 6.90 6.25 21.57
N ASN A 149 6.54 5.73 22.74
CA ASN A 149 5.43 4.79 22.89
C ASN A 149 4.07 5.43 22.53
N ILE A 150 3.81 6.66 23.01
CA ILE A 150 2.57 7.38 22.69
C ILE A 150 2.47 7.65 21.18
N LEU A 151 3.56 8.14 20.58
CA LEU A 151 3.62 8.43 19.15
C LEU A 151 3.50 7.14 18.31
N HIS A 152 4.09 6.03 18.77
CA HIS A 152 4.00 4.74 18.12
C HIS A 152 2.56 4.22 18.10
N ILE A 153 1.87 4.26 19.24
CA ILE A 153 0.47 3.83 19.35
C ILE A 153 -0.46 4.72 18.51
N ALA A 154 -0.31 6.04 18.61
CA ALA A 154 -1.12 6.99 17.83
C ALA A 154 -0.87 6.83 16.33
N GLY A 155 0.40 6.76 15.93
CA GLY A 155 0.81 6.52 14.54
C GLY A 155 0.29 5.19 14.00
N ALA A 156 0.39 4.10 14.78
CA ALA A 156 -0.13 2.80 14.42
C ALA A 156 -1.64 2.81 14.19
N THR A 157 -2.39 3.48 15.07
CA THR A 157 -3.84 3.61 14.94
C THR A 157 -4.22 4.33 13.65
N LEU A 158 -3.58 5.46 13.36
CA LEU A 158 -3.80 6.21 12.11
C LEU A 158 -3.39 5.40 10.88
N TYR A 159 -2.24 4.70 10.96
CA TYR A 159 -1.74 3.90 9.84
C TYR A 159 -2.65 2.71 9.52
N MET A 160 -3.12 2.00 10.55
CA MET A 160 -4.09 0.92 10.37
C MET A 160 -5.41 1.42 9.78
N ALA A 161 -5.94 2.56 10.26
CA ALA A 161 -7.16 3.14 9.72
C ALA A 161 -7.01 3.55 8.24
N ALA A 162 -5.90 4.21 7.90
CA ALA A 162 -5.60 4.60 6.52
C ALA A 162 -5.36 3.37 5.62
N ALA A 163 -4.68 2.33 6.14
CA ALA A 163 -4.46 1.08 5.41
C ALA A 163 -5.78 0.33 5.14
N MET A 164 -6.72 0.33 6.07
CA MET A 164 -8.07 -0.24 5.82
C MET A 164 -8.78 0.50 4.68
N GLY A 165 -8.68 1.83 4.65
CA GLY A 165 -9.20 2.63 3.54
C GLY A 165 -8.52 2.28 2.21
N HIS A 166 -7.19 2.15 2.22
CA HIS A 166 -6.42 1.72 1.04
C HIS A 166 -6.84 0.33 0.54
N ILE A 167 -6.97 -0.64 1.44
CA ILE A 167 -7.41 -2.00 1.10
C ILE A 167 -8.83 -1.97 0.53
N TYR A 168 -9.75 -1.22 1.16
CA TYR A 168 -11.12 -1.10 0.68
C TYR A 168 -11.18 -0.51 -0.73
N ILE A 169 -10.51 0.63 -0.98
CA ILE A 169 -10.50 1.27 -2.30
C ILE A 169 -9.84 0.36 -3.34
N GLY A 170 -8.74 -0.29 -3.00
CA GLY A 170 -8.00 -1.18 -3.91
C GLY A 170 -8.69 -2.51 -4.20
N THR A 171 -9.74 -2.87 -3.47
CA THR A 171 -10.47 -4.15 -3.65
C THR A 171 -11.92 -3.93 -4.03
N VAL A 172 -12.74 -3.44 -3.11
CA VAL A 172 -14.19 -3.29 -3.25
C VAL A 172 -14.57 -1.95 -3.87
N GLY A 173 -13.88 -0.88 -3.46
CA GLY A 173 -14.22 0.49 -3.83
C GLY A 173 -13.93 0.83 -5.30
N THR A 174 -12.97 0.13 -5.94
CA THR A 174 -12.63 0.32 -7.35
C THR A 174 -12.49 -1.05 -8.03
N PRO A 175 -13.58 -1.61 -8.56
CA PRO A 175 -13.54 -2.90 -9.24
C PRO A 175 -12.47 -2.94 -10.34
N GLY A 176 -11.65 -4.00 -10.38
CA GLY A 176 -10.54 -4.15 -11.32
C GLY A 176 -9.18 -3.64 -10.80
N ALA A 177 -9.14 -2.75 -9.80
CA ALA A 177 -7.88 -2.22 -9.26
C ALA A 177 -6.99 -3.31 -8.65
N TYR A 178 -7.59 -4.26 -7.92
CA TYR A 178 -6.87 -5.36 -7.27
C TYR A 178 -6.07 -6.22 -8.26
N GLU A 179 -6.57 -6.39 -9.48
CA GLU A 179 -5.91 -7.18 -10.51
C GLU A 179 -4.50 -6.66 -10.83
N ALA A 180 -4.29 -5.34 -10.76
CA ALA A 180 -2.99 -4.72 -10.95
C ALA A 180 -1.94 -5.27 -9.97
N MET A 181 -2.26 -5.38 -8.68
CA MET A 181 -1.35 -5.94 -7.68
C MET A 181 -1.33 -7.46 -7.65
N ARG A 182 -2.42 -8.13 -8.04
CA ARG A 182 -2.49 -9.58 -8.11
C ARG A 182 -1.75 -10.13 -9.33
N ASN A 183 -2.04 -9.60 -10.51
CA ASN A 183 -1.60 -10.16 -11.80
C ASN A 183 -0.54 -9.28 -12.49
N GLY A 184 -0.39 -8.01 -12.09
CA GLY A 184 0.48 -7.02 -12.72
C GLY A 184 -0.16 -6.26 -13.87
N THR A 185 -1.34 -6.68 -14.33
CA THR A 185 -2.01 -6.10 -15.49
C THR A 185 -3.40 -5.60 -15.15
N VAL A 186 -3.87 -4.63 -15.91
CA VAL A 186 -5.25 -4.13 -15.87
C VAL A 186 -5.90 -4.26 -17.24
N ASP A 187 -7.22 -4.22 -17.27
CA ASP A 187 -7.96 -4.12 -18.52
C ASP A 187 -7.76 -2.75 -19.17
N GLU A 188 -7.72 -2.70 -20.50
CA GLU A 188 -7.52 -1.46 -21.26
C GLU A 188 -8.61 -0.43 -20.97
N GLU A 189 -9.86 -0.85 -20.88
CA GLU A 189 -10.98 0.02 -20.55
C GLU A 189 -10.87 0.57 -19.13
N TRP A 190 -10.42 -0.25 -18.19
CA TRP A 190 -10.13 0.19 -16.82
C TRP A 190 -9.03 1.24 -16.78
N ALA A 191 -7.94 1.05 -17.53
CA ALA A 191 -6.83 2.01 -17.61
C ALA A 191 -7.31 3.35 -18.20
N HIS A 192 -8.12 3.30 -19.27
CA HIS A 192 -8.68 4.48 -19.90
C HIS A 192 -9.63 5.24 -18.96
N SER A 193 -10.50 4.51 -18.23
CA SER A 193 -11.51 5.15 -17.38
C SER A 193 -10.97 5.69 -16.06
N HIS A 194 -9.88 5.12 -15.50
CA HIS A 194 -9.35 5.49 -14.19
C HIS A 194 -8.04 6.27 -14.26
N HIS A 195 -7.24 6.07 -15.33
CA HIS A 195 -5.91 6.65 -15.50
C HIS A 195 -5.67 7.12 -16.93
N GLU A 196 -6.55 7.95 -17.45
CA GLU A 196 -6.59 8.36 -18.86
C GLU A 196 -5.25 8.96 -19.35
N ILE A 197 -4.61 9.83 -18.55
CA ILE A 197 -3.33 10.46 -18.94
C ILE A 197 -2.24 9.40 -19.07
N TRP A 198 -2.18 8.45 -18.14
CA TRP A 198 -1.25 7.34 -18.23
C TRP A 198 -1.57 6.43 -19.42
N TYR A 199 -2.84 6.09 -19.63
CA TYR A 199 -3.28 5.28 -20.77
C TYR A 199 -2.83 5.90 -22.11
N GLN A 200 -3.02 7.20 -22.29
CA GLN A 200 -2.60 7.91 -23.50
C GLN A 200 -1.08 7.85 -23.69
N LYS A 201 -0.27 7.96 -22.63
CA LYS A 201 1.19 7.82 -22.71
C LYS A 201 1.61 6.42 -23.13
N VAL A 202 0.98 5.39 -22.59
CA VAL A 202 1.24 3.99 -22.95
C VAL A 202 0.90 3.75 -24.41
N MET A 203 -0.24 4.23 -24.90
CA MET A 203 -0.65 4.08 -26.29
C MET A 203 0.24 4.86 -27.27
N ALA A 204 0.78 5.99 -26.85
CA ALA A 204 1.74 6.77 -27.60
C ALA A 204 3.18 6.22 -27.55
N GLY A 205 3.44 5.16 -26.77
CA GLY A 205 4.78 4.61 -26.58
C GLY A 205 5.74 5.53 -25.82
N THR A 206 5.20 6.48 -25.05
CA THR A 206 5.98 7.45 -24.24
C THR A 206 6.11 7.06 -22.77
N ASP A 207 5.45 5.99 -22.34
CA ASP A 207 5.62 5.36 -21.05
C ASP A 207 6.42 4.05 -21.19
N ASP A 208 7.10 3.64 -20.12
CA ASP A 208 7.84 2.37 -20.06
C ASP A 208 6.94 1.12 -20.03
N ARG A 209 5.61 1.29 -19.93
CA ARG A 209 4.61 0.24 -19.96
C ARG A 209 4.01 0.07 -21.36
N VAL A 210 4.81 -0.44 -22.27
CA VAL A 210 4.35 -0.70 -23.64
C VAL A 210 3.27 -1.79 -23.62
N PRO A 211 2.14 -1.61 -24.35
CA PRO A 211 1.14 -2.66 -24.47
C PRO A 211 1.76 -3.92 -25.11
N PRO A 212 1.39 -5.12 -24.66
CA PRO A 212 1.78 -6.33 -25.36
C PRO A 212 1.27 -6.27 -26.80
N GLU A 213 2.08 -6.75 -27.75
CA GLU A 213 1.65 -6.88 -29.14
C GLU A 213 0.31 -7.61 -29.22
N PRO A 214 -0.63 -7.11 -30.05
CA PRO A 214 -1.88 -7.84 -30.26
C PRO A 214 -1.55 -9.25 -30.78
N PRO A 215 -2.28 -10.28 -30.33
CA PRO A 215 -2.06 -11.63 -30.83
C PRO A 215 -2.16 -11.62 -32.38
N PRO A 216 -1.30 -12.38 -33.08
CA PRO A 216 -1.32 -12.43 -34.54
C PRO A 216 -2.74 -12.77 -35.00
N VAL A 217 -3.26 -11.92 -35.88
CA VAL A 217 -4.59 -12.14 -36.47
C VAL A 217 -4.50 -13.41 -37.27
N THR A 218 -4.97 -14.53 -36.72
CA THR A 218 -5.13 -15.78 -37.47
C THR A 218 -6.12 -15.50 -38.59
N PRO A 219 -5.73 -15.69 -39.87
CA PRO A 219 -6.66 -15.54 -40.98
C PRO A 219 -7.86 -16.43 -40.71
N ARG A 220 -9.07 -15.85 -40.62
CA ARG A 220 -10.29 -16.66 -40.64
C ARG A 220 -10.27 -17.45 -41.91
N THR A 221 -10.01 -18.74 -41.84
CA THR A 221 -10.26 -19.67 -42.93
C THR A 221 -11.71 -19.49 -43.33
N ARG A 222 -11.93 -18.85 -44.49
CA ARG A 222 -13.25 -18.87 -45.13
C ARG A 222 -13.57 -20.32 -45.32
N ARG A 223 -14.47 -20.88 -44.53
CA ARG A 223 -15.16 -22.12 -44.89
C ARG A 223 -15.91 -21.81 -46.16
N ALA A 224 -15.44 -22.38 -47.28
CA ALA A 224 -16.19 -22.47 -48.52
C ALA A 224 -17.48 -23.25 -48.21
N LEU A 225 -18.61 -22.64 -48.55
CA LEU A 225 -19.91 -23.28 -48.63
C LEU A 225 -19.94 -24.18 -49.87
#